data_6a0261147ab7e28a6f95fafd65bc1a20
#
_entry.id   6a0261147ab7e28a6f95fafd65bc1a20
#
_cell.length_a   1.000
_cell.length_b   1.000
_cell.length_c   1.000
_cell.angle_alpha   90.00
_cell.angle_beta   90.00
_cell.angle_gamma   90.00
#
_symmetry.space_group_name_H-M   'P 1'
#
loop_
_entity.id
_entity.type
_entity.pdbx_description
1 polymer ?
#
loop_
_entity_poly.entity_id
_entity_poly.type
_entity_poly.pdbx_seq_one_letter_code
_entity_poly.pdbx_strand_id
1 'polypeptide(L)'
;MKKDLLTENEVIDAVVKYFNTKGRTEVKKVVYRADASQKEHGVDLQIKLANAKGNGNKYFIEAKGNKRADGTAMRSTFNTNFRWAISQIILRIKVDSTKNNYIYGIAIPDSEIERAKNLIRDNWALKTLKIRLYGARHTENGDLEAIEYLPSDIYN
;
A
#
# COMPACT_ATOMS: atom_id res chain seq x y z
N MET A 1 0.83 21.46 10.59
CA MET A 1 -0.16 20.38 10.39
C MET A 1 0.10 19.25 11.38
N LYS A 2 -0.92 18.81 12.10
CA LYS A 2 -0.81 17.65 13.00
C LYS A 2 -0.56 16.42 12.11
N LYS A 3 0.52 15.69 12.35
CA LYS A 3 0.85 14.49 11.58
C LYS A 3 -0.26 13.47 11.79
N ASP A 4 -0.89 13.00 10.72
CA ASP A 4 -1.93 11.99 10.80
C ASP A 4 -1.27 10.64 11.17
N LEU A 5 -1.61 10.13 12.34
CA LEU A 5 -1.05 8.90 12.87
C LEU A 5 -2.03 7.76 12.60
N LEU A 6 -1.64 6.84 11.72
CA LEU A 6 -2.44 5.68 11.32
C LEU A 6 -1.75 4.37 11.71
N THR A 7 -2.53 3.44 12.23
CA THR A 7 -2.11 2.03 12.37
C THR A 7 -2.05 1.37 10.98
N GLU A 8 -1.36 0.25 10.90
CA GLU A 8 -1.32 -0.54 9.66
C GLU A 8 -2.74 -0.96 9.22
N ASN A 9 -3.62 -1.33 10.16
CA ASN A 9 -5.01 -1.69 9.86
C ASN A 9 -5.81 -0.51 9.31
N GLU A 10 -5.64 0.70 9.85
CA GLU A 10 -6.29 1.90 9.32
C GLU A 10 -5.81 2.22 7.89
N VAL A 11 -4.53 2.02 7.60
CA VAL A 11 -3.98 2.15 6.24
C VAL A 11 -4.61 1.12 5.29
N ILE A 12 -4.72 -0.15 5.72
CA ILE A 12 -5.37 -1.22 4.97
C ILE A 12 -6.83 -0.87 4.67
N ASP A 13 -7.57 -0.43 5.68
CA ASP A 13 -9.00 -0.09 5.54
C ASP A 13 -9.23 1.09 4.59
N ALA A 14 -8.37 2.10 4.63
CA ALA A 14 -8.40 3.22 3.68
C ALA A 14 -8.24 2.75 2.22
N VAL A 15 -7.27 1.85 1.97
CA VAL A 15 -7.02 1.30 0.64
C VAL A 15 -8.18 0.42 0.17
N VAL A 16 -8.73 -0.42 1.05
CA VAL A 16 -9.91 -1.25 0.72
C VAL A 16 -11.10 -0.37 0.33
N LYS A 17 -11.36 0.69 1.11
CA LYS A 17 -12.43 1.65 0.81
C LYS A 17 -12.21 2.30 -0.55
N TYR A 18 -10.99 2.74 -0.86
CA TYR A 18 -10.62 3.33 -2.14
C TYR A 18 -10.95 2.39 -3.32
N PHE A 19 -10.56 1.10 -3.25
CA PHE A 19 -10.86 0.17 -4.33
C PHE A 19 -12.36 -0.16 -4.43
N ASN A 20 -13.09 -0.23 -3.32
CA ASN A 20 -14.53 -0.47 -3.33
C ASN A 20 -15.31 0.64 -4.04
N THR A 21 -14.79 1.87 -4.09
CA THR A 21 -15.42 2.97 -4.85
C THR A 21 -15.20 2.86 -6.37
N LYS A 22 -14.22 2.05 -6.82
CA LYS A 22 -13.86 1.91 -8.24
C LYS A 22 -14.68 0.86 -9.01
N GLY A 23 -15.68 0.24 -8.42
CA GLY A 23 -16.58 -0.70 -9.09
C GLY A 23 -16.39 -2.15 -8.65
N ARG A 24 -16.48 -3.12 -9.60
CA ARG A 24 -16.44 -4.56 -9.28
C ARG A 24 -15.07 -5.00 -8.75
N THR A 25 -14.91 -4.94 -7.44
CA THR A 25 -13.68 -5.36 -6.76
C THR A 25 -13.93 -6.63 -5.96
N GLU A 26 -13.12 -7.66 -6.21
CA GLU A 26 -12.93 -8.75 -5.26
C GLU A 26 -11.72 -8.41 -4.39
N VAL A 27 -11.97 -8.02 -3.15
CA VAL A 27 -10.91 -7.79 -2.17
C VAL A 27 -10.68 -9.09 -1.43
N LYS A 28 -9.55 -9.74 -1.67
CA LYS A 28 -8.98 -10.72 -0.74
C LYS A 28 -8.09 -9.95 0.24
N LYS A 29 -8.59 -9.72 1.45
CA LYS A 29 -7.73 -9.39 2.58
C LYS A 29 -6.89 -10.64 2.86
N VAL A 30 -5.61 -10.59 2.61
CA VAL A 30 -4.69 -11.63 3.07
C VAL A 30 -4.39 -11.32 4.53
N VAL A 31 -5.30 -11.79 5.36
CA VAL A 31 -5.22 -11.88 6.82
C VAL A 31 -4.94 -10.56 7.55
N TYR A 32 -5.99 -10.05 8.20
CA TYR A 32 -5.79 -9.25 9.42
C TYR A 32 -4.98 -10.08 10.41
N ARG A 33 -3.75 -9.74 10.64
CA ARG A 33 -2.99 -10.23 11.78
C ARG A 33 -3.56 -9.60 13.04
N ALA A 34 -4.67 -10.12 13.52
CA ALA A 34 -5.14 -9.83 14.88
C ALA A 34 -4.21 -10.47 15.93
N ASP A 35 -3.36 -11.40 15.51
CA ASP A 35 -2.47 -12.13 16.39
C ASP A 35 -1.07 -12.27 15.76
N ALA A 36 -0.04 -11.71 16.43
CA ALA A 36 1.36 -11.77 16.01
C ALA A 36 1.95 -13.19 15.98
N SER A 37 1.18 -14.21 16.37
CA SER A 37 1.59 -15.61 16.41
C SER A 37 1.43 -16.33 15.05
N GLN A 38 0.67 -15.78 14.10
CA GLN A 38 0.47 -16.40 12.79
C GLN A 38 1.46 -15.86 11.77
N LYS A 39 2.49 -16.64 11.48
CA LYS A 39 3.50 -16.40 10.44
C LYS A 39 2.95 -16.70 9.05
N GLU A 40 1.90 -16.02 8.62
CA GLU A 40 1.49 -16.11 7.23
C GLU A 40 2.30 -15.13 6.37
N HIS A 41 3.12 -15.69 5.49
CA HIS A 41 3.94 -14.94 4.54
C HIS A 41 3.09 -14.55 3.32
N GLY A 42 2.54 -13.35 3.31
CA GLY A 42 1.78 -12.80 2.18
C GLY A 42 1.89 -11.28 2.13
N VAL A 43 1.49 -10.65 1.02
CA VAL A 43 1.23 -9.21 1.00
C VAL A 43 -0.01 -8.92 1.84
N ASP A 44 -0.08 -7.73 2.43
CA ASP A 44 -1.20 -7.38 3.31
C ASP A 44 -2.53 -7.31 2.57
N LEU A 45 -2.51 -6.91 1.28
CA LEU A 45 -3.69 -6.83 0.44
C LEU A 45 -3.46 -7.46 -0.94
N GLN A 46 -4.40 -8.30 -1.36
CA GLN A 46 -4.57 -8.72 -2.75
C GLN A 46 -5.94 -8.25 -3.24
N ILE A 47 -5.95 -7.47 -4.31
CA ILE A 47 -7.18 -6.90 -4.85
C ILE A 47 -7.27 -7.29 -6.32
N LYS A 48 -8.39 -7.88 -6.72
CA LYS A 48 -8.71 -8.14 -8.12
C LYS A 48 -9.78 -7.15 -8.57
N LEU A 49 -9.43 -6.33 -9.53
CA LEU A 49 -10.36 -5.41 -10.18
C LEU A 49 -10.84 -6.07 -11.46
N ALA A 50 -12.10 -6.52 -11.49
CA ALA A 50 -12.69 -7.17 -12.65
C ALA A 50 -13.13 -6.13 -13.70
N ASN A 51 -12.73 -6.33 -14.95
CA ASN A 51 -13.30 -5.61 -16.09
C ASN A 51 -14.55 -6.32 -16.62
N ALA A 52 -15.21 -5.73 -17.63
CA ALA A 52 -16.45 -6.29 -18.24
C ALA A 52 -16.26 -7.70 -18.83
N LYS A 53 -15.01 -8.12 -19.14
CA LYS A 53 -14.65 -9.44 -19.67
C LYS A 53 -14.21 -10.44 -18.59
N GLY A 54 -14.28 -10.08 -17.31
CA GLY A 54 -13.80 -10.90 -16.20
C GLY A 54 -12.27 -10.92 -16.02
N ASN A 55 -11.51 -10.36 -16.95
CA ASN A 55 -10.06 -10.19 -16.86
C ASN A 55 -9.76 -8.80 -16.32
N GLY A 56 -9.17 -8.71 -15.14
CA GLY A 56 -8.85 -7.44 -14.52
C GLY A 56 -7.46 -7.41 -13.91
N ASN A 57 -7.04 -6.23 -13.52
CA ASN A 57 -5.78 -6.05 -12.84
C ASN A 57 -5.81 -6.70 -11.45
N LYS A 58 -4.70 -7.30 -11.07
CA LYS A 58 -4.45 -7.80 -9.72
C LYS A 58 -3.45 -6.89 -9.03
N TYR A 59 -3.82 -6.39 -7.87
CA TYR A 59 -2.99 -5.53 -7.05
C TYR A 59 -2.45 -6.31 -5.86
N PHE A 60 -1.17 -6.14 -5.59
CA PHE A 60 -0.47 -6.69 -4.44
C PHE A 60 0.12 -5.50 -3.68
N ILE A 61 -0.44 -5.23 -2.51
CA ILE A 61 -0.12 -4.03 -1.75
C ILE A 61 0.38 -4.42 -0.36
N GLU A 62 1.53 -3.90 0.00
CA GLU A 62 2.09 -3.96 1.36
C GLU A 62 1.73 -2.69 2.10
N ALA A 63 1.24 -2.79 3.31
CA ALA A 63 0.84 -1.65 4.13
C ALA A 63 1.82 -1.41 5.30
N LYS A 64 2.04 -0.16 5.64
CA LYS A 64 2.78 0.24 6.85
C LYS A 64 2.13 1.45 7.50
N GLY A 65 1.86 1.31 8.79
CA GLY A 65 1.42 2.43 9.62
C GLY A 65 2.58 3.22 10.22
N ASN A 66 2.26 4.32 10.88
CA ASN A 66 3.19 5.11 11.69
C ASN A 66 2.74 5.24 13.16
N LYS A 67 1.70 4.49 13.54
CA LYS A 67 1.12 4.39 14.88
C LYS A 67 1.00 2.91 15.28
N ARG A 68 1.26 2.59 16.55
CA ARG A 68 1.01 1.27 17.13
C ARG A 68 -0.47 1.08 17.43
N ALA A 69 -0.88 -0.17 17.69
CA ALA A 69 -2.25 -0.49 18.08
C ALA A 69 -2.69 0.20 19.38
N ASP A 70 -1.77 0.51 20.30
CA ASP A 70 -2.02 1.26 21.52
C ASP A 70 -2.17 2.78 21.33
N GLY A 71 -2.11 3.27 20.07
CA GLY A 71 -2.23 4.67 19.72
C GLY A 71 -0.94 5.49 19.81
N THR A 72 0.18 4.90 20.26
CA THR A 72 1.46 5.60 20.33
C THR A 72 2.15 5.67 18.97
N ALA A 73 2.89 6.75 18.71
CA ALA A 73 3.70 6.87 17.50
C ALA A 73 4.79 5.79 17.47
N MET A 74 5.04 5.23 16.29
CA MET A 74 6.15 4.29 16.12
C MET A 74 7.49 5.00 16.34
N ARG A 75 8.37 4.40 17.13
CA ARG A 75 9.75 4.88 17.33
C ARG A 75 10.67 4.52 16.18
N SER A 76 10.33 3.47 15.41
CA SER A 76 11.09 3.11 14.21
C SER A 76 11.00 4.24 13.20
N THR A 77 12.13 4.54 12.58
CA THR A 77 12.15 5.57 11.55
C THR A 77 11.29 5.12 10.36
N PHE A 78 10.53 6.03 9.80
CA PHE A 78 9.78 5.78 8.57
C PHE A 78 10.64 5.08 7.49
N ASN A 79 11.87 5.54 7.31
CA ASN A 79 12.78 4.98 6.31
C ASN A 79 12.99 3.47 6.48
N THR A 80 13.12 2.98 7.72
CA THR A 80 13.30 1.54 7.99
C THR A 80 12.05 0.77 7.59
N ASN A 81 10.86 1.20 8.04
CA ASN A 81 9.60 0.53 7.73
C ASN A 81 9.30 0.54 6.23
N PHE A 82 9.57 1.66 5.56
CA PHE A 82 9.35 1.79 4.12
C PHE A 82 10.30 0.90 3.30
N ARG A 83 11.59 0.82 3.68
CA ARG A 83 12.55 -0.10 3.06
C ARG A 83 12.15 -1.56 3.26
N TRP A 84 11.61 -1.92 4.42
CA TRP A 84 11.05 -3.24 4.66
C TRP A 84 9.88 -3.54 3.72
N ALA A 85 8.94 -2.60 3.55
CA ALA A 85 7.82 -2.75 2.62
C ALA A 85 8.32 -2.97 1.18
N ILE A 86 9.30 -2.18 0.71
CA ILE A 86 9.93 -2.37 -0.60
C ILE A 86 10.50 -3.79 -0.73
N SER A 87 11.29 -4.22 0.26
CA SER A 87 11.90 -5.56 0.24
C SER A 87 10.85 -6.66 0.19
N GLN A 88 9.76 -6.54 0.95
CA GLN A 88 8.67 -7.49 0.96
C GLN A 88 7.97 -7.57 -0.40
N ILE A 89 7.72 -6.44 -1.05
CA ILE A 89 7.14 -6.41 -2.40
C ILE A 89 8.08 -7.06 -3.41
N ILE A 90 9.37 -6.68 -3.43
CA ILE A 90 10.35 -7.20 -4.40
C ILE A 90 10.50 -8.73 -4.28
N LEU A 91 10.58 -9.25 -3.06
CA LEU A 91 10.69 -10.69 -2.82
C LEU A 91 9.47 -11.50 -3.29
N ARG A 92 8.34 -10.84 -3.53
CA ARG A 92 7.08 -11.45 -3.97
C ARG A 92 6.83 -11.33 -5.46
N ILE A 93 7.62 -10.54 -6.18
CA ILE A 93 7.51 -10.43 -7.63
C ILE A 93 8.07 -11.72 -8.24
N LYS A 94 7.18 -12.67 -8.55
CA LYS A 94 7.55 -13.98 -9.13
C LYS A 94 7.35 -14.05 -10.63
N VAL A 95 6.68 -13.08 -11.23
CA VAL A 95 6.29 -13.07 -12.64
C VAL A 95 6.42 -11.68 -13.23
N ASP A 96 6.70 -11.63 -14.51
CA ASP A 96 6.68 -10.38 -15.27
C ASP A 96 5.30 -9.72 -15.17
N SER A 97 5.24 -8.64 -14.41
CA SER A 97 4.00 -7.89 -14.13
C SER A 97 3.37 -7.33 -15.42
N THR A 98 4.16 -7.10 -16.47
CA THR A 98 3.67 -6.54 -17.74
C THR A 98 2.82 -7.54 -18.51
N LYS A 99 3.06 -8.85 -18.34
CA LYS A 99 2.34 -9.93 -19.02
C LYS A 99 1.07 -10.37 -18.31
N ASN A 100 0.97 -10.14 -17.01
CA ASN A 100 -0.07 -10.74 -16.16
C ASN A 100 -1.03 -9.73 -15.53
N ASN A 101 -1.01 -8.46 -15.92
CA ASN A 101 -1.79 -7.39 -15.31
C ASN A 101 -1.61 -7.27 -13.78
N TYR A 102 -0.43 -7.61 -13.29
CA TYR A 102 -0.08 -7.49 -11.89
C TYR A 102 0.44 -6.08 -11.59
N ILE A 103 -0.07 -5.49 -10.53
CA ILE A 103 0.31 -4.15 -10.09
C ILE A 103 0.77 -4.27 -8.63
N TYR A 104 1.94 -3.75 -8.35
CA TYR A 104 2.52 -3.76 -7.02
C TYR A 104 2.49 -2.37 -6.41
N GLY A 105 2.21 -2.29 -5.13
CA GLY A 105 2.12 -1.02 -4.44
C GLY A 105 2.47 -1.09 -2.97
N ILE A 106 2.73 0.08 -2.39
CA ILE A 106 2.98 0.26 -0.97
C ILE A 106 2.01 1.31 -0.45
N ALA A 107 1.28 0.97 0.60
CA ALA A 107 0.35 1.86 1.28
C ALA A 107 0.96 2.37 2.59
N ILE A 108 0.91 3.66 2.80
CA ILE A 108 1.47 4.36 3.96
C ILE A 108 0.57 5.54 4.36
N PRO A 109 0.72 6.11 5.55
CA PRO A 109 0.05 7.38 5.87
C PRO A 109 0.42 8.48 4.86
N ASP A 110 -0.57 9.24 4.41
CA ASP A 110 -0.39 10.28 3.37
C ASP A 110 0.64 11.34 3.78
N SER A 111 0.74 11.62 5.07
CA SER A 111 1.76 12.52 5.63
C SER A 111 3.22 12.07 5.37
N GLU A 112 3.44 10.82 4.95
CA GLU A 112 4.76 10.25 4.66
C GLU A 112 5.02 10.13 3.14
N ILE A 113 4.06 10.43 2.29
CA ILE A 113 4.14 10.22 0.83
C ILE A 113 5.30 11.00 0.20
N GLU A 114 5.46 12.28 0.51
CA GLU A 114 6.54 13.08 -0.09
C GLU A 114 7.92 12.55 0.33
N ARG A 115 8.04 12.06 1.55
CA ARG A 115 9.26 11.41 2.02
C ARG A 115 9.52 10.10 1.28
N ALA A 116 8.48 9.30 1.04
CA ALA A 116 8.57 8.06 0.27
C ALA A 116 9.00 8.35 -1.18
N LYS A 117 8.37 9.31 -1.84
CA LYS A 117 8.75 9.74 -3.21
C LYS A 117 10.22 10.14 -3.27
N ASN A 118 10.69 10.97 -2.33
CA ASN A 118 12.09 11.40 -2.28
C ASN A 118 13.10 10.25 -2.11
N LEU A 119 12.67 9.13 -1.49
CA LEU A 119 13.54 7.94 -1.33
C LEU A 119 13.63 7.07 -2.59
N ILE A 120 12.61 7.11 -3.46
CA ILE A 120 12.50 6.13 -4.56
C ILE A 120 12.43 6.76 -5.96
N ARG A 121 12.20 8.07 -6.10
CA ARG A 121 11.98 8.73 -7.40
C ARG A 121 13.06 8.48 -8.45
N ASP A 122 14.31 8.33 -8.02
CA ASP A 122 15.45 8.10 -8.90
C ASP A 122 15.84 6.61 -8.99
N ASN A 123 15.02 5.72 -8.40
CA ASN A 123 15.30 4.29 -8.40
C ASN A 123 14.80 3.62 -9.69
N TRP A 124 15.72 3.31 -10.60
CA TRP A 124 15.41 2.70 -11.89
C TRP A 124 14.64 1.38 -11.77
N ALA A 125 14.99 0.51 -10.82
CA ALA A 125 14.33 -0.79 -10.65
C ALA A 125 12.87 -0.63 -10.25
N LEU A 126 12.57 0.22 -9.26
CA LEU A 126 11.20 0.48 -8.82
C LEU A 126 10.37 1.19 -9.89
N LYS A 127 10.98 2.10 -10.66
CA LYS A 127 10.37 2.72 -11.83
C LYS A 127 10.00 1.69 -12.90
N THR A 128 10.93 0.78 -13.22
CA THR A 128 10.71 -0.30 -14.21
C THR A 128 9.59 -1.24 -13.74
N LEU A 129 9.53 -1.57 -12.46
CA LEU A 129 8.46 -2.37 -11.86
C LEU A 129 7.14 -1.61 -11.70
N LYS A 130 7.12 -0.31 -11.98
CA LYS A 130 5.94 0.57 -11.88
C LYS A 130 5.27 0.50 -10.50
N ILE A 131 6.09 0.43 -9.43
CA ILE A 131 5.58 0.41 -8.06
C ILE A 131 4.76 1.67 -7.80
N ARG A 132 3.54 1.50 -7.27
CA ARG A 132 2.63 2.59 -6.91
C ARG A 132 2.69 2.89 -5.41
N LEU A 133 2.30 4.10 -5.04
CA LEU A 133 2.09 4.47 -3.64
C LEU A 133 0.61 4.76 -3.40
N TYR A 134 0.15 4.44 -2.20
CA TYR A 134 -1.18 4.74 -1.71
C TYR A 134 -1.04 5.51 -0.40
N GLY A 135 -1.50 6.75 -0.36
CA GLY A 135 -1.49 7.60 0.82
C GLY A 135 -2.81 7.49 1.57
N ALA A 136 -2.79 6.94 2.79
CA ALA A 136 -3.97 6.85 3.65
C ALA A 136 -4.05 8.05 4.60
N ARG A 137 -5.26 8.60 4.80
CA ARG A 137 -5.48 9.71 5.71
C ARG A 137 -6.92 9.73 6.25
N HIS A 138 -7.14 10.51 7.30
CA HIS A 138 -8.48 10.90 7.70
C HIS A 138 -8.93 12.13 6.88
N THR A 139 -10.17 12.11 6.45
CA THR A 139 -10.86 13.28 5.91
C THR A 139 -11.18 14.28 7.04
N GLU A 140 -11.66 15.47 6.70
CA GLU A 140 -12.13 16.45 7.67
C GLU A 140 -13.28 15.92 8.56
N ASN A 141 -14.07 14.99 8.03
CA ASN A 141 -15.15 14.33 8.75
C ASN A 141 -14.71 13.14 9.59
N GLY A 142 -13.41 12.81 9.61
CA GLY A 142 -12.85 11.69 10.35
C GLY A 142 -12.94 10.33 9.63
N ASP A 143 -13.47 10.28 8.42
CA ASP A 143 -13.49 9.07 7.59
C ASP A 143 -12.10 8.73 7.05
N LEU A 144 -11.81 7.43 6.91
CA LEU A 144 -10.61 6.98 6.23
C LEU A 144 -10.78 7.03 4.70
N GLU A 145 -9.77 7.56 4.02
CA GLU A 145 -9.63 7.53 2.57
C GLU A 145 -8.20 7.23 2.14
N ALA A 146 -8.01 6.79 0.90
CA ALA A 146 -6.69 6.64 0.30
C ALA A 146 -6.61 7.36 -1.05
N ILE A 147 -5.43 7.87 -1.36
CA ILE A 147 -5.07 8.49 -2.64
C ILE A 147 -4.05 7.60 -3.32
N GLU A 148 -4.29 7.27 -4.58
CA GLU A 148 -3.33 6.53 -5.40
C GLU A 148 -2.36 7.50 -6.09
N TYR A 149 -1.07 7.23 -5.98
CA TYR A 149 0.00 7.91 -6.70
C TYR A 149 0.55 6.97 -7.77
N LEU A 150 0.37 7.36 -9.02
CA LEU A 150 0.82 6.61 -10.19
C LEU A 150 2.34 6.72 -10.36
N PRO A 151 2.97 5.82 -11.14
CA PRO A 151 4.40 5.93 -11.44
C PRO A 151 4.82 7.29 -11.98
N SER A 152 3.98 7.97 -12.77
CA SER A 152 4.21 9.34 -13.26
C SER A 152 4.27 10.40 -12.17
N ASP A 153 3.65 10.14 -11.02
CA ASP A 153 3.61 11.06 -9.88
C ASP A 153 4.78 10.85 -8.91
N ILE A 154 5.53 9.75 -9.10
CA ILE A 154 6.55 9.26 -8.17
C ILE A 154 7.96 9.37 -8.79
N TYR A 155 8.12 8.90 -10.03
CA TYR A 155 9.43 8.73 -10.66
C TYR A 155 9.69 9.82 -11.71
N ASN A 156 10.94 10.28 -11.72
CA ASN A 156 11.45 11.20 -12.75
C ASN A 156 11.67 10.51 -14.10
#